data_38f20141a7b1b483828229fffaf477b4
#
_entry.id   38f20141a7b1b483828229fffaf477b4
#
_cell.length_a   1.000
_cell.length_b   1.000
_cell.length_c   1.000
_cell.angle_alpha   90.00
_cell.angle_beta   90.00
_cell.angle_gamma   90.00
#
_symmetry.space_group_name_H-M   'P 1'
#
loop_
_entity.id
_entity.type
_entity.pdbx_description
1 polymer ?
#
loop_
_entity_poly.entity_id
_entity_poly.type
_entity_poly.pdbx_seq_one_letter_code
_entity_poly.pdbx_strand_id
1 'polypeptide(L)'
;MANRGTAALKLSVYAADGFTTDAGQLDLLTRDKKSVAIGAWAHAGTDSVVIQPGKTAQVPFRISVPGNARPGDYVGGVLTALTQANQAEGINVDRRLGIRIKLRVGGELTPNLAIEDFHVRYDGTLNPFGTGDATVSYRIHNTGNAALSGQQDVSVSGPFGILRVRADEIAAPPELLPGESWDVTVPVHGVTPAVRLASTATVTPLLTDVSGSTTSLKPVQATAHGWAVPWTLTLAVVALIAVLVGALLYRRRSRSQRRTREDARVRDAVAKALRGQGTHTA
;
A
#
# COMPACT_ATOMS: atom_id res chain seq x y z
N MET A 1 28.80 -20.66 -22.09
CA MET A 1 29.39 -19.41 -21.57
C MET A 1 30.69 -19.13 -22.31
N ALA A 2 30.91 -17.88 -22.74
CA ALA A 2 32.12 -17.49 -23.51
C ALA A 2 32.89 -16.43 -22.76
N ASN A 3 34.21 -16.57 -22.67
CA ASN A 3 35.11 -15.58 -22.12
C ASN A 3 35.67 -14.73 -23.29
N ARG A 4 35.20 -13.48 -23.39
CA ARG A 4 35.68 -12.50 -24.38
C ARG A 4 36.74 -11.56 -23.84
N GLY A 5 37.16 -11.74 -22.60
CA GLY A 5 38.19 -10.97 -21.95
C GLY A 5 39.60 -11.48 -22.24
N THR A 6 40.60 -10.83 -21.65
CA THR A 6 42.03 -11.15 -21.79
C THR A 6 42.59 -12.00 -20.66
N ALA A 7 41.83 -12.20 -19.56
CA ALA A 7 42.19 -13.02 -18.41
C ALA A 7 41.31 -14.25 -18.27
N ALA A 8 41.80 -15.31 -17.64
CA ALA A 8 41.00 -16.48 -17.31
C ALA A 8 39.92 -16.14 -16.28
N LEU A 9 38.71 -16.60 -16.50
CA LEU A 9 37.57 -16.42 -15.59
C LEU A 9 37.32 -17.70 -14.80
N LYS A 10 37.42 -17.61 -13.49
CA LYS A 10 37.01 -18.69 -12.58
C LYS A 10 35.59 -18.38 -12.09
N LEU A 11 34.61 -19.15 -12.49
CA LEU A 11 33.22 -18.97 -12.14
C LEU A 11 32.77 -20.10 -11.20
N SER A 12 32.04 -19.77 -10.15
CA SER A 12 31.26 -20.76 -9.41
C SER A 12 29.96 -21.04 -10.13
N VAL A 13 29.44 -22.26 -10.04
CA VAL A 13 28.18 -22.68 -10.64
C VAL A 13 27.29 -23.24 -9.52
N TYR A 14 26.04 -22.81 -9.48
CA TYR A 14 25.08 -23.33 -8.51
C TYR A 14 23.65 -23.12 -9.00
N ALA A 15 22.71 -23.87 -8.44
CA ALA A 15 21.29 -23.69 -8.66
C ALA A 15 20.66 -22.96 -7.47
N ALA A 16 19.62 -22.16 -7.73
CA ALA A 16 18.91 -21.42 -6.70
C ALA A 16 17.44 -21.24 -7.03
N ASP A 17 16.60 -21.13 -5.99
CA ASP A 17 15.20 -20.75 -6.12
C ASP A 17 15.07 -19.28 -6.51
N GLY A 18 13.97 -18.97 -7.24
CA GLY A 18 13.61 -17.61 -7.60
C GLY A 18 12.73 -16.98 -6.55
N PHE A 19 12.79 -15.66 -6.48
CA PHE A 19 11.91 -14.84 -5.65
C PHE A 19 11.68 -13.47 -6.30
N THR A 20 10.58 -12.82 -5.95
CA THR A 20 10.28 -11.47 -6.40
C THR A 20 10.90 -10.45 -5.44
N THR A 21 11.73 -9.54 -5.96
CA THR A 21 12.35 -8.46 -5.16
C THR A 21 11.33 -7.37 -4.83
N ASP A 22 11.66 -6.50 -3.88
CA ASP A 22 10.85 -5.30 -3.54
C ASP A 22 10.67 -4.34 -4.72
N ALA A 23 11.53 -4.43 -5.74
CA ALA A 23 11.40 -3.70 -7.01
C ALA A 23 10.49 -4.41 -8.04
N GLY A 24 9.88 -5.54 -7.68
CA GLY A 24 9.01 -6.33 -8.57
C GLY A 24 9.75 -7.15 -9.64
N GLN A 25 11.06 -7.31 -9.50
CA GLN A 25 11.87 -8.11 -10.42
C GLN A 25 12.12 -9.49 -9.88
N LEU A 26 12.09 -10.49 -10.75
CA LEU A 26 12.49 -11.84 -10.38
C LEU A 26 14.00 -11.91 -10.24
N ASP A 27 14.50 -12.28 -9.07
CA ASP A 27 15.90 -12.60 -8.79
C ASP A 27 16.02 -14.06 -8.29
N LEU A 28 17.24 -14.52 -8.15
CA LEU A 28 17.58 -15.84 -7.66
C LEU A 28 18.34 -15.75 -6.34
N LEU A 29 18.05 -16.66 -5.42
CA LEU A 29 18.71 -16.71 -4.12
C LEU A 29 20.24 -16.74 -4.26
N THR A 30 20.89 -16.14 -3.31
CA THR A 30 22.35 -16.21 -3.19
C THR A 30 22.80 -17.58 -2.70
N ARG A 31 24.07 -17.94 -2.92
CA ARG A 31 24.60 -19.28 -2.61
C ARG A 31 24.51 -19.65 -1.12
N ASP A 32 24.52 -18.66 -0.23
CA ASP A 32 24.39 -18.82 1.23
C ASP A 32 22.96 -19.13 1.68
N LYS A 33 21.97 -18.86 0.83
CA LYS A 33 20.56 -19.14 1.11
C LYS A 33 20.18 -20.54 0.68
N LYS A 34 19.42 -21.23 1.54
CA LYS A 34 18.97 -22.59 1.26
C LYS A 34 17.80 -22.56 0.27
N SER A 35 17.96 -23.24 -0.85
CA SER A 35 16.89 -23.53 -1.81
C SER A 35 16.13 -24.79 -1.42
N VAL A 36 14.83 -24.82 -1.69
CA VAL A 36 13.92 -25.93 -1.34
C VAL A 36 13.13 -26.47 -2.54
N ALA A 37 13.15 -25.75 -3.67
CA ALA A 37 12.43 -26.09 -4.90
C ALA A 37 13.43 -26.27 -6.07
N ILE A 38 13.34 -25.45 -7.11
CA ILE A 38 14.20 -25.57 -8.32
C ILE A 38 15.69 -25.64 -7.96
N GLY A 39 16.13 -24.81 -7.01
CA GLY A 39 17.53 -24.80 -6.60
C GLY A 39 17.99 -26.07 -5.89
N ALA A 40 17.06 -26.81 -5.28
CA ALA A 40 17.32 -28.13 -4.70
C ALA A 40 17.19 -29.26 -5.72
N TRP A 41 16.38 -29.08 -6.78
CA TRP A 41 16.11 -30.11 -7.80
C TRP A 41 17.06 -30.04 -8.98
N ALA A 42 17.64 -28.86 -9.23
CA ALA A 42 18.57 -28.65 -10.34
C ALA A 42 20.01 -28.91 -9.89
N HIS A 43 20.69 -29.78 -10.58
CA HIS A 43 22.07 -30.17 -10.30
C HIS A 43 22.94 -29.82 -11.51
N ALA A 44 23.90 -28.92 -11.31
CA ALA A 44 24.92 -28.66 -12.31
C ALA A 44 25.96 -29.79 -12.34
N GLY A 45 26.52 -30.07 -13.51
CA GLY A 45 27.55 -31.07 -13.66
C GLY A 45 28.89 -30.76 -13.02
N THR A 46 29.06 -29.48 -12.57
CA THR A 46 30.25 -29.00 -11.84
C THR A 46 29.88 -27.80 -10.99
N ASP A 47 30.57 -27.62 -9.85
CA ASP A 47 30.41 -26.50 -8.93
C ASP A 47 31.27 -25.28 -9.34
N SER A 48 32.20 -25.47 -10.28
CA SER A 48 33.04 -24.40 -10.78
C SER A 48 33.57 -24.68 -12.19
N VAL A 49 33.85 -23.64 -12.93
CA VAL A 49 34.42 -23.72 -14.27
C VAL A 49 35.45 -22.61 -14.48
N VAL A 50 36.58 -22.96 -15.08
CA VAL A 50 37.59 -21.98 -15.52
C VAL A 50 37.53 -21.85 -17.03
N ILE A 51 37.30 -20.63 -17.53
CA ILE A 51 37.19 -20.33 -18.94
C ILE A 51 38.39 -19.48 -19.37
N GLN A 52 39.25 -20.03 -20.19
CA GLN A 52 40.42 -19.32 -20.72
C GLN A 52 39.98 -18.19 -21.68
N PRO A 53 40.82 -17.16 -21.90
CA PRO A 53 40.58 -16.10 -22.86
C PRO A 53 40.19 -16.63 -24.25
N GLY A 54 39.12 -16.09 -24.83
CA GLY A 54 38.63 -16.48 -26.15
C GLY A 54 37.97 -17.88 -26.22
N LYS A 55 37.86 -18.59 -25.10
CA LYS A 55 37.26 -19.94 -25.05
C LYS A 55 35.83 -19.92 -24.57
N THR A 56 35.11 -21.01 -24.90
CA THR A 56 33.72 -21.26 -24.47
C THR A 56 33.68 -22.53 -23.63
N ALA A 57 32.91 -22.53 -22.54
CA ALA A 57 32.61 -23.69 -21.74
C ALA A 57 31.10 -23.97 -21.72
N GLN A 58 30.77 -25.26 -21.75
CA GLN A 58 29.39 -25.73 -21.55
C GLN A 58 29.31 -26.44 -20.19
N VAL A 59 28.32 -26.10 -19.41
CA VAL A 59 28.04 -26.76 -18.13
C VAL A 59 26.66 -27.41 -18.27
N PRO A 60 26.62 -28.76 -18.37
CA PRO A 60 25.37 -29.49 -18.37
C PRO A 60 24.71 -29.36 -17.01
N PHE A 61 23.37 -29.34 -16.95
CA PHE A 61 22.62 -29.45 -15.71
C PHE A 61 21.43 -30.38 -15.91
N ARG A 62 20.96 -30.98 -14.83
CA ARG A 62 19.79 -31.86 -14.78
C ARG A 62 18.82 -31.36 -13.72
N ILE A 63 17.52 -31.43 -14.02
CA ILE A 63 16.46 -31.16 -13.06
C ILE A 63 15.83 -32.53 -12.69
N SER A 64 15.83 -32.84 -11.39
CA SER A 64 15.24 -34.04 -10.84
C SER A 64 14.11 -33.66 -9.90
N VAL A 65 12.88 -33.62 -10.43
CA VAL A 65 11.70 -33.27 -9.63
C VAL A 65 11.35 -34.46 -8.73
N PRO A 66 11.22 -34.24 -7.40
CA PRO A 66 10.82 -35.33 -6.49
C PRO A 66 9.40 -35.83 -6.80
N GLY A 67 9.13 -37.10 -6.63
CA GLY A 67 7.81 -37.68 -6.88
C GLY A 67 6.71 -37.20 -5.94
N ASN A 68 7.09 -36.59 -4.82
CA ASN A 68 6.19 -35.96 -3.85
C ASN A 68 6.13 -34.42 -4.00
N ALA A 69 6.65 -33.84 -5.09
CA ALA A 69 6.53 -32.43 -5.37
C ALA A 69 5.05 -32.06 -5.51
N ARG A 70 4.64 -30.98 -4.84
CA ARG A 70 3.25 -30.49 -4.90
C ARG A 70 2.95 -29.89 -6.27
N PRO A 71 1.72 -30.07 -6.80
CA PRO A 71 1.29 -29.37 -8.00
C PRO A 71 1.42 -27.85 -7.85
N GLY A 72 1.88 -27.19 -8.91
CA GLY A 72 2.01 -25.74 -8.92
C GLY A 72 3.19 -25.23 -9.72
N ASP A 73 3.38 -23.92 -9.67
CA ASP A 73 4.44 -23.21 -10.36
C ASP A 73 5.66 -23.01 -9.47
N TYR A 74 6.82 -23.30 -10.04
CA TYR A 74 8.11 -23.14 -9.40
C TYR A 74 9.04 -22.34 -10.29
N VAL A 75 9.79 -21.42 -9.71
CA VAL A 75 10.76 -20.60 -10.42
C VAL A 75 12.11 -20.71 -9.73
N GLY A 76 13.16 -20.75 -10.54
CA GLY A 76 14.52 -20.80 -10.06
C GLY A 76 15.49 -20.67 -11.22
N GLY A 77 16.71 -21.11 -11.05
CA GLY A 77 17.69 -21.08 -12.12
C GLY A 77 19.02 -21.72 -11.78
N VAL A 78 19.85 -21.83 -12.81
CA VAL A 78 21.26 -22.19 -12.67
C VAL A 78 22.08 -20.93 -12.93
N LEU A 79 22.92 -20.57 -11.95
CA LEU A 79 23.73 -19.36 -11.98
C LEU A 79 25.21 -19.68 -12.10
N THR A 80 25.92 -18.75 -12.70
CA THR A 80 27.36 -18.61 -12.60
C THR A 80 27.67 -17.31 -11.89
N ALA A 81 28.58 -17.34 -10.93
CA ALA A 81 29.02 -16.19 -10.19
C ALA A 81 30.54 -16.00 -10.31
N LEU A 82 30.93 -14.76 -10.54
CA LEU A 82 32.31 -14.29 -10.49
C LEU A 82 32.48 -13.42 -9.26
N THR A 83 33.12 -13.96 -8.24
CA THR A 83 33.47 -13.18 -7.05
C THR A 83 34.79 -12.49 -7.28
N GLN A 84 34.76 -11.18 -7.37
CA GLN A 84 35.95 -10.35 -7.44
C GLN A 84 36.12 -9.61 -6.10
N ALA A 85 37.25 -9.91 -5.41
CA ALA A 85 37.65 -9.12 -4.24
C ALA A 85 38.18 -7.76 -4.74
N ASN A 86 37.47 -6.68 -4.44
CA ASN A 86 37.99 -5.34 -4.66
C ASN A 86 38.87 -4.96 -3.46
N GLN A 87 40.20 -5.24 -3.57
CA GLN A 87 41.16 -5.05 -2.47
C GLN A 87 41.33 -3.57 -2.03
N ALA A 88 40.89 -2.63 -2.90
CA ALA A 88 41.03 -1.19 -2.60
C ALA A 88 39.94 -0.65 -1.67
N GLU A 89 38.75 -1.30 -1.59
CA GLU A 89 37.59 -0.78 -0.86
C GLU A 89 37.00 -1.78 0.14
N GLY A 90 37.53 -3.00 0.25
CA GLY A 90 37.01 -4.04 1.14
C GLY A 90 35.63 -4.57 0.72
N ILE A 91 35.17 -4.22 -0.48
CA ILE A 91 33.85 -4.63 -1.01
C ILE A 91 34.04 -5.81 -1.95
N ASN A 92 33.34 -6.92 -1.70
CA ASN A 92 33.24 -8.04 -2.62
C ASN A 92 32.08 -7.80 -3.59
N VAL A 93 32.36 -7.68 -4.88
CA VAL A 93 31.35 -7.58 -5.93
C VAL A 93 31.10 -8.95 -6.53
N ASP A 94 29.88 -9.45 -6.36
CA ASP A 94 29.44 -10.73 -6.91
C ASP A 94 28.63 -10.49 -8.20
N ARG A 95 29.25 -10.78 -9.35
CA ARG A 95 28.59 -10.68 -10.66
C ARG A 95 27.98 -12.01 -11.01
N ARG A 96 26.64 -12.04 -11.04
CA ARG A 96 25.88 -13.26 -11.30
C ARG A 96 25.25 -13.22 -12.69
N LEU A 97 25.31 -14.33 -13.39
CA LEU A 97 24.59 -14.56 -14.64
C LEU A 97 23.95 -15.94 -14.59
N GLY A 98 22.67 -16.03 -14.90
CA GLY A 98 21.95 -17.30 -14.80
C GLY A 98 20.95 -17.53 -15.92
N ILE A 99 20.52 -18.77 -16.03
CA ILE A 99 19.40 -19.21 -16.86
C ILE A 99 18.21 -19.38 -15.93
N ARG A 100 17.13 -18.66 -16.23
CA ARG A 100 15.87 -18.78 -15.51
C ARG A 100 15.16 -20.07 -15.93
N ILE A 101 14.61 -20.79 -14.96
CA ILE A 101 13.83 -21.99 -15.14
C ILE A 101 12.44 -21.72 -14.52
N LYS A 102 11.41 -21.80 -15.35
CA LYS A 102 10.00 -21.85 -14.91
C LYS A 102 9.52 -23.28 -15.09
N LEU A 103 9.03 -23.90 -14.04
CA LEU A 103 8.56 -25.27 -14.05
C LEU A 103 7.16 -25.35 -13.46
N ARG A 104 6.25 -25.98 -14.16
CA ARG A 104 4.92 -26.33 -13.64
C ARG A 104 4.87 -27.83 -13.35
N VAL A 105 4.66 -28.17 -12.07
CA VAL A 105 4.40 -29.53 -11.65
C VAL A 105 2.92 -29.82 -11.89
N GLY A 106 2.64 -30.89 -12.65
CA GLY A 106 1.28 -31.27 -13.04
C GLY A 106 0.40 -31.63 -11.84
N GLY A 107 -0.90 -31.37 -11.98
CA GLY A 107 -1.94 -31.59 -10.97
C GLY A 107 -2.94 -30.45 -10.93
N GLU A 108 -3.77 -30.40 -9.89
CA GLU A 108 -4.78 -29.36 -9.74
C GLU A 108 -4.13 -28.02 -9.40
N LEU A 109 -4.43 -27.00 -10.22
CA LEU A 109 -4.06 -25.63 -9.95
C LEU A 109 -5.19 -24.94 -9.18
N THR A 110 -4.84 -24.31 -8.09
CA THR A 110 -5.74 -23.50 -7.25
C THR A 110 -5.22 -22.06 -7.19
N PRO A 111 -5.27 -21.32 -8.32
CA PRO A 111 -4.78 -19.96 -8.37
C PRO A 111 -5.66 -19.06 -7.50
N ASN A 112 -5.08 -18.31 -6.58
CA ASN A 112 -5.80 -17.39 -5.70
C ASN A 112 -4.90 -16.25 -5.24
N LEU A 113 -5.44 -15.02 -5.29
CA LEU A 113 -4.86 -13.86 -4.64
C LEU A 113 -5.75 -13.45 -3.46
N ALA A 114 -5.14 -12.97 -2.39
CA ALA A 114 -5.82 -12.37 -1.25
C ALA A 114 -5.39 -10.90 -1.12
N ILE A 115 -6.29 -10.06 -0.61
CA ILE A 115 -5.98 -8.68 -0.22
C ILE A 115 -5.95 -8.65 1.30
N GLU A 116 -4.79 -8.31 1.86
CA GLU A 116 -4.52 -8.28 3.29
C GLU A 116 -4.11 -6.87 3.73
N ASP A 117 -4.13 -6.58 5.03
CA ASP A 117 -3.66 -5.33 5.64
C ASP A 117 -4.23 -4.07 4.96
N PHE A 118 -5.52 -4.10 4.63
CA PHE A 118 -6.16 -3.03 3.87
C PHE A 118 -6.50 -1.84 4.77
N HIS A 119 -5.89 -0.69 4.47
CA HIS A 119 -6.06 0.55 5.22
C HIS A 119 -6.33 1.73 4.29
N VAL A 120 -7.08 2.71 4.78
CA VAL A 120 -7.27 4.01 4.14
C VAL A 120 -7.01 5.12 5.14
N ARG A 121 -6.15 6.06 4.76
CA ARG A 121 -5.85 7.28 5.51
C ARG A 121 -6.25 8.49 4.68
N TYR A 122 -6.95 9.42 5.30
CA TYR A 122 -7.31 10.69 4.68
C TYR A 122 -6.34 11.77 5.15
N ASP A 123 -5.73 12.46 4.21
CA ASP A 123 -4.91 13.63 4.43
C ASP A 123 -5.77 14.87 4.14
N GLY A 124 -6.18 15.56 5.22
CA GLY A 124 -7.13 16.65 5.19
C GLY A 124 -6.63 17.88 4.43
N THR A 125 -7.56 18.77 4.11
CA THR A 125 -7.27 20.08 3.52
C THR A 125 -7.55 21.20 4.53
N LEU A 126 -6.81 22.31 4.44
CA LEU A 126 -7.08 23.51 5.20
C LEU A 126 -8.33 24.25 4.69
N ASN A 127 -8.75 24.01 3.44
CA ASN A 127 -9.96 24.60 2.88
C ASN A 127 -11.19 23.82 3.40
N PRO A 128 -12.11 24.46 4.17
CA PRO A 128 -13.27 23.79 4.75
C PRO A 128 -14.26 23.24 3.71
N PHE A 129 -14.22 23.74 2.48
CA PHE A 129 -15.08 23.32 1.35
C PHE A 129 -14.28 22.61 0.25
N GLY A 130 -12.99 22.36 0.47
CA GLY A 130 -12.11 21.72 -0.51
C GLY A 130 -12.15 20.20 -0.42
N THR A 131 -11.59 19.57 -1.44
CA THR A 131 -11.24 18.14 -1.44
C THR A 131 -9.83 17.97 -0.90
N GLY A 132 -9.57 16.83 -0.26
CA GLY A 132 -8.25 16.40 0.18
C GLY A 132 -7.82 15.15 -0.56
N ASP A 133 -6.75 14.55 -0.10
CA ASP A 133 -6.20 13.32 -0.66
C ASP A 133 -6.40 12.16 0.31
N ALA A 134 -6.51 10.97 -0.21
CA ALA A 134 -6.51 9.75 0.59
C ALA A 134 -5.38 8.83 0.12
N THR A 135 -4.71 8.21 1.06
CA THR A 135 -3.72 7.16 0.80
C THR A 135 -4.33 5.82 1.14
N VAL A 136 -4.39 4.94 0.16
CA VAL A 136 -4.89 3.58 0.29
C VAL A 136 -3.70 2.63 0.26
N SER A 137 -3.54 1.79 1.28
CA SER A 137 -2.48 0.80 1.37
C SER A 137 -3.05 -0.59 1.63
N TYR A 138 -2.48 -1.60 0.98
CA TYR A 138 -2.86 -2.99 1.12
C TYR A 138 -1.74 -3.90 0.64
N ARG A 139 -1.83 -5.17 1.01
CA ARG A 139 -0.93 -6.23 0.58
C ARG A 139 -1.67 -7.21 -0.30
N ILE A 140 -1.11 -7.51 -1.48
CA ILE A 140 -1.57 -8.60 -2.34
C ILE A 140 -0.75 -9.83 -1.97
N HIS A 141 -1.39 -10.90 -1.58
CA HIS A 141 -0.75 -12.17 -1.22
C HIS A 141 -1.20 -13.28 -2.17
N ASN A 142 -0.24 -13.97 -2.78
CA ASN A 142 -0.54 -15.17 -3.58
C ASN A 142 -0.70 -16.38 -2.66
N THR A 143 -1.93 -16.69 -2.31
CA THR A 143 -2.29 -17.84 -1.47
C THR A 143 -2.53 -19.12 -2.28
N GLY A 144 -2.41 -19.03 -3.60
CA GLY A 144 -2.55 -20.16 -4.52
C GLY A 144 -1.24 -20.91 -4.77
N ASN A 145 -1.29 -21.84 -5.73
CA ASN A 145 -0.13 -22.63 -6.16
C ASN A 145 0.34 -22.30 -7.59
N ALA A 146 -0.21 -21.26 -8.21
CA ALA A 146 0.21 -20.80 -9.53
C ALA A 146 0.84 -19.41 -9.42
N ALA A 147 1.81 -19.10 -10.28
CA ALA A 147 2.35 -17.76 -10.42
C ALA A 147 1.29 -16.86 -11.06
N LEU A 148 1.00 -15.71 -10.43
CA LEU A 148 -0.07 -14.80 -10.81
C LEU A 148 0.44 -13.37 -10.93
N SER A 149 0.01 -12.68 -11.96
CA SER A 149 0.00 -11.22 -12.02
C SER A 149 -1.42 -10.71 -11.75
N GLY A 150 -1.66 -9.40 -11.85
CA GLY A 150 -2.99 -8.86 -11.61
C GLY A 150 -3.22 -7.49 -12.20
N GLN A 151 -4.50 -7.13 -12.29
CA GLN A 151 -4.94 -5.76 -12.54
C GLN A 151 -5.61 -5.24 -11.29
N GLN A 152 -5.39 -3.97 -10.98
CA GLN A 152 -5.87 -3.33 -9.77
C GLN A 152 -6.81 -2.17 -10.11
N ASP A 153 -7.88 -2.04 -9.34
CA ASP A 153 -8.77 -0.87 -9.32
C ASP A 153 -9.02 -0.49 -7.87
N VAL A 154 -8.84 0.78 -7.54
CA VAL A 154 -9.06 1.31 -6.19
C VAL A 154 -10.00 2.50 -6.28
N SER A 155 -10.98 2.53 -5.41
CA SER A 155 -11.90 3.66 -5.28
C SER A 155 -12.16 3.99 -3.82
N VAL A 156 -12.34 5.30 -3.56
CA VAL A 156 -12.74 5.83 -2.26
C VAL A 156 -14.10 6.51 -2.42
N SER A 157 -15.00 6.26 -1.50
CA SER A 157 -16.34 6.84 -1.49
C SER A 157 -16.73 7.32 -0.10
N GLY A 158 -17.64 8.28 -0.04
CA GLY A 158 -18.29 8.71 1.19
C GLY A 158 -19.37 7.72 1.64
N PRO A 159 -20.16 8.11 2.67
CA PRO A 159 -21.28 7.32 3.16
C PRO A 159 -22.26 6.95 2.03
N PHE A 160 -22.84 5.76 2.09
CA PHE A 160 -23.78 5.23 1.09
C PHE A 160 -23.23 5.14 -0.34
N GLY A 161 -21.90 5.15 -0.52
CA GLY A 161 -21.25 5.04 -1.83
C GLY A 161 -21.30 6.30 -2.70
N ILE A 162 -21.75 7.43 -2.15
CA ILE A 162 -21.76 8.72 -2.85
C ILE A 162 -20.33 9.33 -2.88
N LEU A 163 -20.14 10.34 -3.74
CA LEU A 163 -18.85 11.04 -3.87
C LEU A 163 -17.68 10.08 -4.17
N ARG A 164 -17.93 9.08 -5.01
CA ARG A 164 -16.91 8.08 -5.35
C ARG A 164 -15.85 8.70 -6.25
N VAL A 165 -14.61 8.55 -5.82
CA VAL A 165 -13.41 8.90 -6.58
C VAL A 165 -12.63 7.61 -6.84
N ARG A 166 -12.14 7.41 -8.06
CA ARG A 166 -11.24 6.33 -8.41
C ARG A 166 -9.81 6.82 -8.35
N ALA A 167 -8.91 5.94 -8.00
CA ALA A 167 -7.49 6.20 -8.18
C ALA A 167 -7.17 6.37 -9.66
N ASP A 168 -6.13 7.14 -9.94
CA ASP A 168 -5.53 7.20 -11.26
C ASP A 168 -4.96 5.83 -11.67
N GLU A 169 -4.26 5.76 -12.79
CA GLU A 169 -3.66 4.50 -13.26
C GLU A 169 -2.71 3.93 -12.20
N ILE A 170 -3.03 2.72 -11.72
CA ILE A 170 -2.24 1.99 -10.74
C ILE A 170 -1.31 1.04 -11.50
N ALA A 171 -0.01 1.08 -11.18
CA ALA A 171 0.94 0.13 -11.75
C ALA A 171 0.52 -1.31 -11.45
N ALA A 172 0.58 -2.18 -12.46
CA ALA A 172 0.27 -3.59 -12.26
C ALA A 172 1.28 -4.22 -11.27
N PRO A 173 0.82 -5.10 -10.35
CA PRO A 173 1.72 -5.83 -9.48
C PRO A 173 2.63 -6.74 -10.33
N PRO A 174 3.85 -7.05 -9.85
CA PRO A 174 4.70 -8.02 -10.52
C PRO A 174 4.05 -9.40 -10.54
N GLU A 175 4.64 -10.33 -11.30
CA GLU A 175 4.27 -11.74 -11.23
C GLU A 175 4.67 -12.28 -9.85
N LEU A 176 3.68 -12.57 -9.00
CA LEU A 176 3.88 -13.11 -7.67
C LEU A 176 3.93 -14.64 -7.71
N LEU A 177 4.99 -15.22 -7.18
CA LEU A 177 5.12 -16.65 -7.01
C LEU A 177 4.21 -17.14 -5.86
N PRO A 178 3.89 -18.46 -5.81
CA PRO A 178 3.13 -19.02 -4.71
C PRO A 178 3.73 -18.69 -3.34
N GLY A 179 2.92 -18.11 -2.45
CA GLY A 179 3.33 -17.68 -1.11
C GLY A 179 3.98 -16.31 -1.02
N GLU A 180 4.17 -15.59 -2.13
CA GLU A 180 4.73 -14.24 -2.14
C GLU A 180 3.67 -13.16 -1.93
N SER A 181 4.12 -12.02 -1.45
CA SER A 181 3.28 -10.86 -1.19
C SER A 181 3.88 -9.60 -1.82
N TRP A 182 2.99 -8.67 -2.16
CA TRP A 182 3.34 -7.37 -2.73
C TRP A 182 2.60 -6.25 -2.01
N ASP A 183 3.35 -5.29 -1.46
CA ASP A 183 2.76 -4.12 -0.80
C ASP A 183 2.43 -3.03 -1.83
N VAL A 184 1.21 -2.52 -1.75
CA VAL A 184 0.68 -1.50 -2.65
C VAL A 184 0.29 -0.27 -1.85
N THR A 185 0.70 0.90 -2.34
CA THR A 185 0.28 2.19 -1.79
C THR A 185 -0.17 3.08 -2.94
N VAL A 186 -1.42 3.52 -2.88
CA VAL A 186 -2.08 4.27 -3.95
C VAL A 186 -2.58 5.60 -3.41
N PRO A 187 -2.14 6.73 -3.94
CA PRO A 187 -2.76 8.03 -3.68
C PRO A 187 -4.08 8.14 -4.46
N VAL A 188 -5.10 8.68 -3.82
CA VAL A 188 -6.40 9.00 -4.43
C VAL A 188 -6.67 10.46 -4.19
N HIS A 189 -6.63 11.25 -5.27
CA HIS A 189 -6.77 12.70 -5.22
C HIS A 189 -8.24 13.14 -5.31
N GLY A 190 -8.55 14.31 -4.75
CA GLY A 190 -9.87 14.91 -4.90
C GLY A 190 -10.97 14.27 -4.04
N VAL A 191 -10.61 13.62 -2.95
CA VAL A 191 -11.55 12.98 -2.03
C VAL A 191 -12.26 14.03 -1.17
N THR A 192 -13.59 14.05 -1.23
CA THR A 192 -14.39 14.95 -0.39
C THR A 192 -14.45 14.41 1.04
N PRO A 193 -14.16 15.24 2.07
CA PRO A 193 -14.27 14.84 3.46
C PRO A 193 -15.74 14.57 3.83
N ALA A 194 -16.05 13.32 4.19
CA ALA A 194 -17.42 12.86 4.43
C ALA A 194 -17.55 12.15 5.78
N VAL A 195 -16.79 12.57 6.80
CA VAL A 195 -16.73 12.00 8.14
C VAL A 195 -16.22 10.56 8.14
N ARG A 196 -16.83 9.68 7.35
CA ARG A 196 -16.40 8.29 7.15
C ARG A 196 -16.24 8.01 5.67
N LEU A 197 -15.09 7.45 5.31
CA LEU A 197 -14.80 6.99 3.97
C LEU A 197 -14.83 5.47 3.92
N ALA A 198 -15.27 4.94 2.79
CA ALA A 198 -15.13 3.54 2.43
C ALA A 198 -14.20 3.44 1.22
N SER A 199 -13.09 2.72 1.37
CA SER A 199 -12.21 2.39 0.26
C SER A 199 -12.47 0.97 -0.18
N THR A 200 -12.52 0.74 -1.49
CA THR A 200 -12.66 -0.59 -2.09
C THR A 200 -11.50 -0.81 -3.05
N ALA A 201 -10.75 -1.88 -2.83
CA ALA A 201 -9.77 -2.38 -3.77
C ALA A 201 -10.31 -3.63 -4.45
N THR A 202 -10.13 -3.72 -5.76
CA THR A 202 -10.47 -4.87 -6.59
C THR A 202 -9.20 -5.32 -7.28
N VAL A 203 -8.78 -6.56 -7.07
CA VAL A 203 -7.65 -7.19 -7.76
C VAL A 203 -8.19 -8.31 -8.63
N THR A 204 -7.96 -8.22 -9.94
CA THR A 204 -8.31 -9.27 -10.91
C THR A 204 -7.06 -10.10 -11.20
N PRO A 205 -6.94 -11.33 -10.68
CA PRO A 205 -5.79 -12.17 -10.94
C PRO A 205 -5.70 -12.57 -12.40
N LEU A 206 -4.48 -12.61 -12.92
CA LEU A 206 -4.16 -13.01 -14.30
C LEU A 206 -3.24 -14.21 -14.26
N LEU A 207 -3.70 -15.33 -14.80
CA LEU A 207 -2.91 -16.54 -14.94
C LEU A 207 -2.32 -16.61 -16.36
N THR A 208 -1.00 -16.70 -16.44
CA THR A 208 -0.30 -16.90 -17.70
C THR A 208 0.02 -18.38 -17.88
N ASP A 209 -0.39 -18.94 -19.00
CA ASP A 209 -0.08 -20.33 -19.34
C ASP A 209 1.34 -20.46 -19.96
N VAL A 210 1.74 -21.69 -20.26
CA VAL A 210 3.06 -21.99 -20.86
C VAL A 210 3.19 -21.46 -22.29
N SER A 211 2.08 -21.14 -22.96
CA SER A 211 2.07 -20.55 -24.32
C SER A 211 2.19 -19.04 -24.28
N GLY A 212 2.12 -18.42 -23.10
CA GLY A 212 2.11 -16.97 -22.91
C GLY A 212 0.72 -16.34 -22.97
N SER A 213 -0.34 -17.15 -23.13
CA SER A 213 -1.72 -16.66 -23.06
C SER A 213 -2.11 -16.31 -21.63
N THR A 214 -2.77 -15.16 -21.48
CA THR A 214 -3.22 -14.68 -20.15
C THR A 214 -4.72 -14.83 -20.02
N THR A 215 -5.15 -15.47 -18.94
CA THR A 215 -6.56 -15.67 -18.59
C THR A 215 -6.87 -14.90 -17.31
N SER A 216 -7.92 -14.07 -17.35
CA SER A 216 -8.43 -13.37 -16.17
C SER A 216 -9.25 -14.34 -15.31
N LEU A 217 -8.98 -14.33 -14.01
CA LEU A 217 -9.71 -15.10 -13.03
C LEU A 217 -10.75 -14.23 -12.31
N LYS A 218 -11.50 -14.82 -11.39
CA LYS A 218 -12.50 -14.12 -10.60
C LYS A 218 -11.85 -13.00 -9.77
N PRO A 219 -12.35 -11.76 -9.86
CA PRO A 219 -11.84 -10.65 -9.07
C PRO A 219 -11.99 -10.88 -7.56
N VAL A 220 -11.00 -10.46 -6.81
CA VAL A 220 -11.01 -10.42 -5.35
C VAL A 220 -11.21 -8.97 -4.93
N GLN A 221 -12.11 -8.74 -3.98
CA GLN A 221 -12.42 -7.41 -3.47
C GLN A 221 -12.23 -7.36 -1.96
N ALA A 222 -11.72 -6.24 -1.49
CA ALA A 222 -11.67 -5.91 -0.07
C ALA A 222 -12.17 -4.47 0.14
N THR A 223 -12.75 -4.20 1.32
CA THR A 223 -13.23 -2.88 1.70
C THR A 223 -12.69 -2.52 3.07
N ALA A 224 -12.11 -1.33 3.17
CA ALA A 224 -11.69 -0.73 4.44
C ALA A 224 -12.42 0.59 4.68
N HIS A 225 -12.52 0.96 5.96
CA HIS A 225 -13.14 2.22 6.36
C HIS A 225 -12.12 3.11 7.06
N GLY A 226 -12.17 4.40 6.74
CA GLY A 226 -11.33 5.42 7.37
C GLY A 226 -12.15 6.62 7.82
N TRP A 227 -11.58 7.42 8.71
CA TRP A 227 -12.17 8.67 9.16
C TRP A 227 -11.62 9.83 8.33
N ALA A 228 -12.52 10.67 7.81
CA ALA A 228 -12.19 11.88 7.06
C ALA A 228 -12.90 13.08 7.69
N VAL A 229 -12.43 13.49 8.87
CA VAL A 229 -13.04 14.61 9.60
C VAL A 229 -12.51 15.93 9.02
N PRO A 230 -13.39 16.79 8.49
CA PRO A 230 -13.03 18.14 8.03
C PRO A 230 -12.78 19.05 9.23
N TRP A 231 -11.61 18.98 9.85
CA TRP A 231 -11.29 19.72 11.08
C TRP A 231 -11.51 21.24 10.96
N THR A 232 -11.21 21.81 9.80
CA THR A 232 -11.41 23.24 9.54
C THR A 232 -12.88 23.59 9.54
N LEU A 233 -13.74 22.82 8.91
CA LEU A 233 -15.18 23.00 8.93
C LEU A 233 -15.76 22.82 10.34
N THR A 234 -15.30 21.78 11.04
CA THR A 234 -15.72 21.50 12.42
C THR A 234 -15.37 22.66 13.34
N LEU A 235 -14.15 23.19 13.26
CA LEU A 235 -13.73 24.36 14.04
C LEU A 235 -14.52 25.63 13.66
N ALA A 236 -14.80 25.85 12.38
CA ALA A 236 -15.62 26.98 11.94
C ALA A 236 -17.05 26.91 12.49
N VAL A 237 -17.68 25.74 12.49
CA VAL A 237 -19.01 25.51 13.06
C VAL A 237 -19.00 25.72 14.57
N VAL A 238 -18.01 25.21 15.28
CA VAL A 238 -17.87 25.41 16.74
C VAL A 238 -17.69 26.90 17.07
N ALA A 239 -16.85 27.61 16.32
CA ALA A 239 -16.67 29.06 16.49
C ALA A 239 -17.96 29.83 16.23
N LEU A 240 -18.71 29.48 15.19
CA LEU A 240 -20.01 30.08 14.90
C LEU A 240 -21.02 29.87 16.03
N ILE A 241 -21.10 28.65 16.55
CA ILE A 241 -21.96 28.32 17.70
C ILE A 241 -21.55 29.14 18.92
N ALA A 242 -20.25 29.23 19.21
CA ALA A 242 -19.74 30.02 20.33
C ALA A 242 -20.12 31.51 20.22
N VAL A 243 -20.01 32.09 19.01
CA VAL A 243 -20.43 33.48 18.74
C VAL A 243 -21.92 33.64 18.92
N LEU A 244 -22.76 32.73 18.43
CA LEU A 244 -24.22 32.79 18.60
C LEU A 244 -24.64 32.70 20.06
N VAL A 245 -24.05 31.73 20.81
CA VAL A 245 -24.31 31.60 22.25
C VAL A 245 -23.85 32.83 23.00
N GLY A 246 -22.66 33.35 22.72
CA GLY A 246 -22.16 34.59 23.29
C GLY A 246 -23.09 35.78 23.04
N ALA A 247 -23.58 35.95 21.80
CA ALA A 247 -24.53 36.99 21.43
C ALA A 247 -25.87 36.86 22.16
N LEU A 248 -26.39 35.61 22.32
CA LEU A 248 -27.62 35.35 23.07
C LEU A 248 -27.47 35.70 24.57
N LEU A 249 -26.35 35.28 25.17
CA LEU A 249 -26.04 35.58 26.58
C LEU A 249 -25.87 37.09 26.78
N TYR A 250 -25.17 37.75 25.88
CA TYR A 250 -25.02 39.23 25.93
C TYR A 250 -26.38 39.95 25.82
N ARG A 251 -27.24 39.52 24.88
CA ARG A 251 -28.60 40.07 24.75
C ARG A 251 -29.45 39.82 25.99
N ARG A 252 -29.39 38.65 26.60
CA ARG A 252 -30.09 38.36 27.86
C ARG A 252 -29.57 39.24 28.97
N ARG A 253 -28.27 39.40 29.13
CA ARG A 253 -27.65 40.24 30.17
C ARG A 253 -27.96 41.71 29.98
N SER A 254 -27.94 42.24 28.77
CA SER A 254 -28.30 43.62 28.44
C SER A 254 -29.78 43.93 28.69
N ARG A 255 -30.68 42.98 28.39
CA ARG A 255 -32.11 43.10 28.69
C ARG A 255 -32.37 43.12 30.20
N SER A 256 -31.71 42.27 30.97
CA SER A 256 -31.83 42.25 32.42
C SER A 256 -31.32 43.55 33.05
N GLN A 257 -30.20 44.10 32.61
CA GLN A 257 -29.67 45.38 33.04
C GLN A 257 -30.57 46.58 32.69
N ARG A 258 -31.25 46.52 31.55
CA ARG A 258 -32.22 47.59 31.20
C ARG A 258 -33.42 47.55 32.13
N ARG A 259 -33.98 46.38 32.43
CA ARG A 259 -35.08 46.22 33.37
C ARG A 259 -34.70 46.70 34.75
N THR A 260 -33.56 46.33 35.30
CA THR A 260 -33.09 46.82 36.61
C THR A 260 -32.89 48.33 36.66
N ARG A 261 -32.47 48.99 35.57
CA ARG A 261 -32.34 50.43 35.48
C ARG A 261 -33.70 51.11 35.35
N GLU A 262 -34.67 50.53 34.67
CA GLU A 262 -36.05 51.02 34.59
C GLU A 262 -36.73 50.89 35.95
N ASP A 263 -36.60 49.76 36.62
CA ASP A 263 -37.15 49.55 37.99
C ASP A 263 -36.51 50.49 39.04
N ALA A 264 -35.23 50.84 38.85
CA ALA A 264 -34.56 51.82 39.72
C ALA A 264 -35.10 53.23 39.48
N ARG A 265 -35.31 53.65 38.21
CA ARG A 265 -35.91 54.96 37.86
C ARG A 265 -37.35 55.11 38.37
N VAL A 266 -38.16 54.05 38.23
CA VAL A 266 -39.52 54.01 38.74
C VAL A 266 -39.51 54.15 40.25
N ARG A 267 -38.65 53.45 40.98
CA ARG A 267 -38.52 53.56 42.45
C ARG A 267 -38.09 54.95 42.90
N ASP A 268 -37.13 55.58 42.18
CA ASP A 268 -36.70 56.93 42.49
C ASP A 268 -37.80 57.97 42.22
N ALA A 269 -38.58 57.79 41.15
CA ALA A 269 -39.73 58.66 40.82
C ALA A 269 -40.83 58.53 41.86
N VAL A 270 -41.16 57.34 42.31
CA VAL A 270 -42.16 57.10 43.39
C VAL A 270 -41.67 57.69 44.71
N ALA A 271 -40.38 57.53 45.07
CA ALA A 271 -39.81 58.10 46.28
C ALA A 271 -39.78 59.62 46.27
N LYS A 272 -39.59 60.31 45.09
CA LYS A 272 -39.71 61.75 44.95
C LYS A 272 -41.16 62.22 45.08
N ALA A 273 -42.12 61.52 44.50
CA ALA A 273 -43.53 61.87 44.59
C ALA A 273 -44.04 61.76 46.01
N LEU A 274 -43.67 60.73 46.78
CA LEU A 274 -44.02 60.59 48.20
C LEU A 274 -43.40 61.68 49.09
N ARG A 275 -42.18 62.18 48.80
CA ARG A 275 -41.56 63.28 49.53
C ARG A 275 -42.23 64.64 49.24
N GLY A 276 -42.70 64.84 47.96
CA GLY A 276 -43.42 66.01 47.58
C GLY A 276 -44.79 66.16 48.19
N GLN A 277 -45.48 65.10 48.54
CA GLN A 277 -46.78 65.15 49.22
C GLN A 277 -46.67 65.38 50.73
N GLY A 278 -45.53 65.04 51.33
CA GLY A 278 -45.32 65.31 52.77
C GLY A 278 -45.03 66.79 53.16
N THR A 279 -44.82 67.66 52.20
CA THR A 279 -44.53 69.09 52.42
C THR A 279 -45.73 70.05 52.25
N HIS A 280 -46.94 69.50 51.93
CA HIS A 280 -48.19 70.26 51.81
C HIS A 280 -49.17 70.15 52.97
N THR A 281 -48.76 69.49 54.07
CA THR A 281 -49.59 69.41 55.30
C THR A 281 -48.76 69.89 56.49
N ALA A 282 -48.44 71.14 56.53
CA ALA A 282 -48.03 71.88 57.71
C ALA A 282 -48.54 73.32 57.61
#